data_1e90e40aac7639a64fc8a2dfbdc86b06
#
_entry.id   1e90e40aac7639a64fc8a2dfbdc86b06
#
_cell.length_a   1.000
_cell.length_b   1.000
_cell.length_c   1.000
_cell.angle_alpha   90.00
_cell.angle_beta   90.00
_cell.angle_gamma   90.00
#
_symmetry.space_group_name_H-M   'P 1'
#
loop_
_entity.id
_entity.type
_entity.pdbx_description
1 polymer ?
#
loop_
_entity_poly.entity_id
_entity_poly.type
_entity_poly.pdbx_seq_one_letter_code
_entity_poly.pdbx_strand_id
1 'polypeptide(L)'
;GDATLWDIKQDFDLVSITGVVLLRASERDLDYITRESYLQCLTKEQQDALMIPVGHNNEKLWVDRRKQINQKKGIHIRDFSGTSSTPLQTKSGALNSILDVDEDTKSVHRSDLIVVASLVDKPPNLGGICRLSDVLGAGLLTLHDLKVKDHAQFKTVAVTADKWMPMIEVKPQDIVSFFHAKKKEGYTLIGLEQTDKSVQLDSNLKFPKKSVILLGREKEGIPGELLAELDFCVEIKQVGVIRSMNIQTATAVIVHAYSMQHC
;
A
#
# COMPACT_ATOMS: atom_id res chain seq x y z
N GLY A 1 -17.35 -6.37 -13.98
CA GLY A 1 -18.32 -7.29 -14.48
C GLY A 1 -18.06 -8.65 -13.90
N ASP A 2 -19.04 -9.20 -13.20
CA ASP A 2 -18.94 -10.49 -12.54
C ASP A 2 -18.99 -11.58 -13.61
N ALA A 3 -17.83 -11.98 -14.12
CA ALA A 3 -17.72 -13.22 -14.88
C ALA A 3 -18.08 -14.36 -13.93
N THR A 4 -19.19 -15.03 -14.16
CA THR A 4 -19.56 -16.22 -13.40
C THR A 4 -18.62 -17.37 -13.77
N LEU A 5 -18.44 -18.33 -12.87
CA LEU A 5 -17.70 -19.56 -13.17
C LEU A 5 -18.21 -20.27 -14.43
N TRP A 6 -19.45 -20.01 -14.80
CA TRP A 6 -20.08 -20.52 -16.01
C TRP A 6 -19.56 -19.84 -17.28
N ASP A 7 -19.37 -18.53 -17.25
CA ASP A 7 -18.83 -17.77 -18.39
C ASP A 7 -17.38 -18.17 -18.66
N ILE A 8 -16.60 -18.41 -17.61
CA ILE A 8 -15.23 -18.91 -17.71
C ILE A 8 -15.17 -20.31 -18.32
N LYS A 9 -16.18 -21.16 -18.09
CA LYS A 9 -16.24 -22.53 -18.62
C LYS A 9 -16.34 -22.60 -20.14
N GLN A 10 -16.94 -21.59 -20.78
CA GLN A 10 -17.15 -21.61 -22.24
C GLN A 10 -15.87 -21.32 -23.04
N ASP A 11 -14.95 -20.56 -22.48
CA ASP A 11 -13.78 -20.05 -23.20
C ASP A 11 -12.48 -20.80 -22.89
N PHE A 12 -12.43 -21.62 -21.82
CA PHE A 12 -11.18 -22.23 -21.35
C PHE A 12 -11.38 -23.61 -20.71
N ASP A 13 -10.31 -24.42 -20.66
CA ASP A 13 -10.32 -25.66 -19.86
C ASP A 13 -10.54 -25.32 -18.38
N LEU A 14 -11.73 -25.56 -17.91
CA LEU A 14 -12.20 -25.13 -16.58
C LEU A 14 -11.31 -25.61 -15.43
N VAL A 15 -10.70 -26.79 -15.58
CA VAL A 15 -9.86 -27.34 -14.49
C VAL A 15 -8.56 -26.54 -14.36
N SER A 16 -7.99 -26.08 -15.47
CA SER A 16 -6.80 -25.24 -15.45
C SER A 16 -7.09 -23.87 -14.87
N ILE A 17 -8.21 -23.26 -15.29
CA ILE A 17 -8.62 -21.92 -14.84
C ILE A 17 -9.11 -21.95 -13.41
N THR A 18 -9.93 -22.93 -13.05
CA THR A 18 -10.46 -23.03 -11.68
C THR A 18 -9.32 -23.20 -10.69
N GLY A 19 -8.26 -23.93 -11.05
CA GLY A 19 -7.04 -23.99 -10.24
C GLY A 19 -6.41 -22.61 -10.02
N VAL A 20 -6.29 -21.81 -11.05
CA VAL A 20 -5.72 -20.45 -10.96
C VAL A 20 -6.63 -19.49 -10.21
N VAL A 21 -7.94 -19.54 -10.49
CA VAL A 21 -8.92 -18.66 -9.80
C VAL A 21 -9.01 -19.00 -8.32
N LEU A 22 -9.08 -20.27 -7.96
CA LEU A 22 -9.18 -20.70 -6.57
C LEU A 22 -7.89 -20.45 -5.77
N LEU A 23 -6.75 -20.39 -6.44
CA LEU A 23 -5.48 -20.05 -5.80
C LEU A 23 -5.28 -18.55 -5.59
N ARG A 24 -5.95 -17.73 -6.40
CA ARG A 24 -5.97 -16.29 -6.25
C ARG A 24 -7.14 -15.80 -5.39
N ALA A 25 -8.16 -16.64 -5.23
CA ALA A 25 -9.28 -16.33 -4.35
C ALA A 25 -8.79 -16.34 -2.89
N SER A 26 -9.10 -15.30 -2.15
CA SER A 26 -8.95 -15.31 -0.70
C SER A 26 -9.88 -16.37 -0.09
N GLU A 27 -9.60 -16.85 1.12
CA GLU A 27 -10.51 -17.76 1.84
C GLU A 27 -11.96 -17.25 1.82
N ARG A 28 -12.14 -15.95 1.81
CA ARG A 28 -13.42 -15.28 1.76
C ARG A 28 -14.15 -15.45 0.42
N ASP A 29 -13.39 -15.51 -0.69
CA ASP A 29 -13.97 -15.73 -2.02
C ASP A 29 -14.30 -17.23 -2.22
N LEU A 30 -13.64 -18.12 -1.49
CA LEU A 30 -13.95 -19.55 -1.47
C LEU A 30 -15.31 -19.84 -0.82
N ASP A 31 -15.78 -19.00 0.09
CA ASP A 31 -17.11 -19.13 0.70
C ASP A 31 -18.24 -18.83 -0.30
N TYR A 32 -17.97 -18.06 -1.36
CA TYR A 32 -18.93 -17.78 -2.42
C TYR A 32 -18.97 -18.88 -3.49
N ILE A 33 -17.89 -19.64 -3.65
CA ILE A 33 -17.85 -20.78 -4.56
C ILE A 33 -18.18 -22.02 -3.74
N THR A 34 -19.45 -22.31 -3.57
CA THR A 34 -19.84 -23.51 -2.88
C THR A 34 -19.28 -24.74 -3.60
N ARG A 35 -18.96 -25.80 -2.85
CA ARG A 35 -18.51 -27.09 -3.41
C ARG A 35 -19.44 -27.57 -4.52
N GLU A 36 -20.71 -27.34 -4.35
CA GLU A 36 -21.75 -27.73 -5.32
C GLU A 36 -21.61 -26.96 -6.63
N SER A 37 -21.41 -25.64 -6.57
CA SER A 37 -21.17 -24.79 -7.75
C SER A 37 -19.92 -25.22 -8.50
N TYR A 38 -18.86 -25.55 -7.79
CA TYR A 38 -17.61 -26.03 -8.38
C TYR A 38 -17.80 -27.41 -9.05
N LEU A 39 -18.45 -28.34 -8.38
CA LEU A 39 -18.71 -29.69 -8.92
C LEU A 39 -19.62 -29.65 -10.14
N GLN A 40 -20.61 -28.78 -10.17
CA GLN A 40 -21.48 -28.58 -11.34
C GLN A 40 -20.72 -28.10 -12.58
N CYS A 41 -19.60 -27.46 -12.40
CA CYS A 41 -18.73 -26.98 -13.47
C CYS A 41 -17.79 -28.08 -14.02
N LEU A 42 -17.67 -29.22 -13.36
CA LEU A 42 -16.77 -30.33 -13.74
C LEU A 42 -17.51 -31.38 -14.54
N THR A 43 -16.79 -32.08 -15.44
CA THR A 43 -17.28 -33.30 -16.06
C THR A 43 -17.41 -34.37 -14.99
N LYS A 44 -18.23 -35.41 -15.28
CA LYS A 44 -18.40 -36.56 -14.35
C LYS A 44 -17.09 -37.26 -14.06
N GLU A 45 -16.22 -37.40 -15.05
CA GLU A 45 -14.88 -37.97 -14.88
C GLU A 45 -14.01 -37.15 -13.96
N GLN A 46 -14.10 -35.82 -14.06
CA GLN A 46 -13.38 -34.90 -13.19
C GLN A 46 -13.93 -34.91 -11.75
N GLN A 47 -15.25 -35.02 -11.60
CA GLN A 47 -15.89 -35.19 -10.29
C GLN A 47 -15.45 -36.48 -9.61
N ASP A 48 -15.44 -37.57 -10.36
CA ASP A 48 -15.04 -38.94 -9.87
C ASP A 48 -13.53 -38.92 -9.50
N ALA A 49 -12.70 -38.21 -10.26
CA ALA A 49 -11.27 -38.05 -9.97
C ALA A 49 -10.98 -37.27 -8.67
N LEU A 50 -11.92 -36.43 -8.22
CA LEU A 50 -11.80 -35.72 -6.96
C LEU A 50 -12.02 -36.62 -5.74
N MET A 51 -12.78 -37.70 -5.86
CA MET A 51 -13.08 -38.68 -4.79
C MET A 51 -13.56 -38.06 -3.48
N ILE A 52 -14.23 -36.91 -3.53
CA ILE A 52 -14.67 -36.18 -2.34
C ILE A 52 -16.20 -36.25 -2.28
N PRO A 53 -16.78 -36.86 -1.25
CA PRO A 53 -18.22 -36.90 -1.08
C PRO A 53 -18.80 -35.51 -0.92
N VAL A 54 -19.85 -35.20 -1.69
CA VAL A 54 -20.59 -33.94 -1.58
C VAL A 54 -21.32 -33.90 -0.23
N GLY A 55 -21.22 -32.81 0.50
CA GLY A 55 -21.98 -32.57 1.73
C GLY A 55 -21.29 -32.91 3.04
N HIS A 56 -20.02 -33.29 3.05
CA HIS A 56 -19.25 -33.51 4.27
C HIS A 56 -18.23 -32.41 4.53
N ASN A 57 -18.03 -32.12 5.80
CA ASN A 57 -17.11 -31.04 6.28
C ASN A 57 -15.62 -31.46 6.14
N ASN A 58 -15.17 -31.65 4.90
CA ASN A 58 -13.83 -32.14 4.54
C ASN A 58 -12.99 -31.06 3.84
N GLU A 59 -12.99 -29.82 4.35
CA GLU A 59 -12.30 -28.68 3.72
C GLU A 59 -10.81 -28.96 3.50
N LYS A 60 -10.14 -29.55 4.48
CA LYS A 60 -8.72 -29.87 4.36
C LYS A 60 -8.46 -30.87 3.24
N LEU A 61 -9.28 -31.96 3.17
CA LEU A 61 -9.17 -32.96 2.13
C LEU A 61 -9.45 -32.39 0.73
N TRP A 62 -10.39 -31.48 0.65
CA TRP A 62 -10.75 -30.77 -0.56
C TRP A 62 -9.61 -29.87 -1.06
N VAL A 63 -8.98 -29.10 -0.17
CA VAL A 63 -7.82 -28.27 -0.48
C VAL A 63 -6.63 -29.11 -0.93
N ASP A 64 -6.34 -30.21 -0.25
CA ASP A 64 -5.21 -31.08 -0.57
C ASP A 64 -5.40 -31.80 -1.92
N ARG A 65 -6.61 -32.30 -2.20
CA ARG A 65 -6.93 -32.93 -3.50
C ARG A 65 -6.86 -31.92 -4.65
N ARG A 66 -7.34 -30.71 -4.44
CA ARG A 66 -7.23 -29.63 -5.42
C ARG A 66 -5.77 -29.31 -5.73
N LYS A 67 -4.91 -29.24 -4.72
CA LYS A 67 -3.47 -29.05 -4.90
C LYS A 67 -2.85 -30.17 -5.74
N GLN A 68 -3.21 -31.42 -5.47
CA GLN A 68 -2.70 -32.56 -6.23
C GLN A 68 -3.13 -32.55 -7.71
N ILE A 69 -4.35 -32.14 -8.00
CA ILE A 69 -4.86 -32.03 -9.37
C ILE A 69 -4.13 -30.93 -10.13
N ASN A 70 -3.92 -29.79 -9.48
CA ASN A 70 -3.20 -28.68 -10.07
C ASN A 70 -1.73 -29.02 -10.36
N GLN A 71 -1.09 -29.80 -9.48
CA GLN A 71 0.28 -30.29 -9.70
C GLN A 71 0.36 -31.25 -10.87
N LYS A 72 -0.59 -32.20 -10.99
CA LYS A 72 -0.63 -33.19 -12.12
C LYS A 72 -0.83 -32.52 -13.48
N LYS A 73 -1.48 -31.37 -13.53
CA LYS A 73 -1.72 -30.63 -14.78
C LYS A 73 -0.60 -29.66 -15.18
N GLY A 74 0.53 -29.69 -14.48
CA GLY A 74 1.67 -28.83 -14.79
C GLY A 74 1.39 -27.33 -14.58
N ILE A 75 0.34 -27.01 -13.84
CA ILE A 75 0.12 -25.66 -13.34
C ILE A 75 1.20 -25.46 -12.27
N HIS A 76 2.34 -24.93 -12.70
CA HIS A 76 3.39 -24.51 -11.79
C HIS A 76 2.90 -23.31 -10.98
N ILE A 77 2.11 -23.63 -9.97
CA ILE A 77 1.99 -22.74 -8.85
C ILE A 77 3.39 -22.76 -8.24
N ARG A 78 4.07 -21.63 -8.25
CA ARG A 78 5.25 -21.48 -7.44
C ARG A 78 4.88 -21.99 -6.06
N ASP A 79 5.55 -23.04 -5.65
CA ASP A 79 5.30 -23.64 -4.35
C ASP A 79 5.69 -22.61 -3.31
N PHE A 80 4.69 -21.94 -2.77
CA PHE A 80 4.82 -21.12 -1.59
C PHE A 80 4.78 -21.98 -0.32
N SER A 81 5.17 -23.26 -0.44
CA SER A 81 5.34 -24.13 0.71
C SER A 81 6.40 -23.53 1.63
N GLY A 82 5.98 -23.04 2.75
CA GLY A 82 6.83 -22.32 3.72
C GLY A 82 6.56 -20.83 3.82
N THR A 83 5.83 -20.24 2.87
CA THR A 83 5.23 -18.92 3.03
C THR A 83 3.72 -19.08 2.94
N SER A 84 3.00 -18.49 3.87
CA SER A 84 1.55 -18.41 3.82
C SER A 84 1.15 -17.90 2.43
N SER A 85 0.41 -18.70 1.67
CA SER A 85 -0.14 -18.26 0.38
C SER A 85 -1.29 -17.27 0.55
N THR A 86 -1.70 -17.00 1.77
CA THR A 86 -2.65 -15.96 2.13
C THR A 86 -1.96 -14.61 2.07
N PRO A 87 -2.55 -13.60 1.40
CA PRO A 87 -2.04 -12.24 1.50
C PRO A 87 -1.89 -11.85 2.97
N LEU A 88 -0.72 -11.34 3.34
CA LEU A 88 -0.43 -10.85 4.70
C LEU A 88 -1.47 -9.85 5.22
N GLN A 89 -2.29 -9.31 4.34
CA GLN A 89 -3.33 -8.34 4.65
C GLN A 89 -4.73 -8.94 4.86
N THR A 90 -4.88 -10.27 4.86
CA THR A 90 -6.14 -10.87 5.32
C THR A 90 -6.36 -10.54 6.80
N LYS A 91 -7.60 -10.34 7.19
CA LYS A 91 -7.94 -9.98 8.59
C LYS A 91 -7.34 -10.94 9.62
N SER A 92 -7.21 -12.23 9.28
CA SER A 92 -6.56 -13.23 10.13
C SER A 92 -5.04 -13.03 10.20
N GLY A 93 -4.36 -12.75 9.08
CA GLY A 93 -2.94 -12.46 9.05
C GLY A 93 -2.58 -11.16 9.78
N ALA A 94 -3.40 -10.12 9.59
CA ALA A 94 -3.25 -8.86 10.32
C ALA A 94 -3.53 -9.02 11.83
N LEU A 95 -4.51 -9.84 12.19
CA LEU A 95 -4.83 -10.11 13.60
C LEU A 95 -3.72 -10.92 14.27
N ASN A 96 -3.19 -11.94 13.60
CA ASN A 96 -2.08 -12.74 14.13
C ASN A 96 -0.80 -11.91 14.27
N SER A 97 -0.49 -11.03 13.32
CA SER A 97 0.64 -10.11 13.43
C SER A 97 0.47 -9.06 14.55
N ILE A 98 -0.78 -8.74 14.91
CA ILE A 98 -1.08 -7.84 16.02
C ILE A 98 -1.06 -8.59 17.37
N LEU A 99 -1.45 -9.86 17.39
CA LEU A 99 -1.49 -10.67 18.61
C LEU A 99 -0.12 -11.27 18.99
N ASP A 100 0.75 -11.52 18.01
CA ASP A 100 2.12 -12.03 18.21
C ASP A 100 3.13 -10.93 18.55
N VAL A 101 2.72 -9.67 18.53
CA VAL A 101 3.58 -8.55 18.91
C VAL A 101 3.34 -8.23 20.38
N ASP A 102 4.26 -8.66 21.22
CA ASP A 102 4.38 -8.18 22.62
C ASP A 102 4.26 -6.65 22.64
N GLU A 103 3.54 -6.10 23.59
CA GLU A 103 3.39 -4.64 23.72
C GLU A 103 4.73 -3.90 23.81
N ASP A 104 5.78 -4.58 24.29
CA ASP A 104 7.15 -4.06 24.39
C ASP A 104 7.93 -4.11 23.06
N THR A 105 7.49 -4.86 22.04
CA THR A 105 8.14 -4.98 20.71
C THR A 105 7.48 -4.13 19.63
N LYS A 106 6.49 -3.31 19.96
CA LYS A 106 5.81 -2.39 19.04
C LYS A 106 6.65 -1.19 18.60
N SER A 107 7.93 -1.13 18.90
CA SER A 107 8.82 -0.13 18.32
C SER A 107 9.09 -0.45 16.84
N VAL A 108 8.18 -0.06 15.97
CA VAL A 108 8.48 0.03 14.55
C VAL A 108 9.69 0.97 14.41
N HIS A 109 10.80 0.44 13.88
CA HIS A 109 11.95 1.29 13.60
C HIS A 109 11.60 2.21 12.42
N ARG A 110 11.38 3.48 12.72
CA ARG A 110 11.09 4.49 11.71
C ARG A 110 12.36 5.20 11.28
N SER A 111 12.40 5.63 10.03
CA SER A 111 13.48 6.46 9.50
C SER A 111 13.44 7.89 10.06
N ASP A 112 14.49 8.66 9.78
CA ASP A 112 14.53 10.08 10.15
C ASP A 112 13.71 10.98 9.20
N LEU A 113 13.05 10.43 8.19
CA LEU A 113 12.28 11.21 7.21
C LEU A 113 11.13 11.95 7.87
N ILE A 114 11.03 13.25 7.58
CA ILE A 114 9.88 14.08 7.93
C ILE A 114 9.14 14.47 6.65
N VAL A 115 7.85 14.16 6.59
CA VAL A 115 6.95 14.58 5.52
C VAL A 115 6.12 15.76 6.01
N VAL A 116 6.28 16.94 5.39
CA VAL A 116 5.53 18.15 5.74
C VAL A 116 4.35 18.30 4.78
N ALA A 117 3.16 17.91 5.25
CA ALA A 117 1.90 18.01 4.53
C ALA A 117 1.00 19.14 5.03
N SER A 118 1.59 20.13 5.70
CA SER A 118 0.87 21.26 6.30
C SER A 118 0.19 22.19 5.28
N LEU A 119 0.57 22.12 4.00
CA LEU A 119 -0.05 22.87 2.91
C LEU A 119 -1.16 22.10 2.19
N VAL A 120 -1.30 20.80 2.47
CA VAL A 120 -2.33 19.95 1.86
C VAL A 120 -3.62 20.06 2.65
N ASP A 121 -4.72 20.40 1.97
CA ASP A 121 -5.99 20.72 2.63
C ASP A 121 -6.97 19.55 2.63
N LYS A 122 -7.02 18.76 1.56
CA LYS A 122 -8.07 17.74 1.37
C LYS A 122 -7.90 16.54 2.30
N PRO A 123 -8.89 16.24 3.15
CA PRO A 123 -8.82 15.11 4.07
C PRO A 123 -8.49 13.75 3.44
N PRO A 124 -9.05 13.37 2.27
CA PRO A 124 -8.69 12.09 1.66
C PRO A 124 -7.22 12.03 1.20
N ASN A 125 -6.66 13.14 0.71
CA ASN A 125 -5.24 13.21 0.37
C ASN A 125 -4.36 13.08 1.62
N LEU A 126 -4.70 13.76 2.69
CA LEU A 126 -3.99 13.66 3.97
C LEU A 126 -4.08 12.27 4.58
N GLY A 127 -5.25 11.63 4.49
CA GLY A 127 -5.41 10.24 4.92
C GLY A 127 -4.53 9.27 4.14
N GLY A 128 -4.44 9.44 2.83
CA GLY A 128 -3.56 8.66 1.99
C GLY A 128 -2.07 8.90 2.26
N ILE A 129 -1.69 10.16 2.49
CA ILE A 129 -0.32 10.51 2.85
C ILE A 129 0.05 9.92 4.23
N CYS A 130 -0.85 9.95 5.19
CA CYS A 130 -0.68 9.28 6.47
C CYS A 130 -0.41 7.79 6.29
N ARG A 131 -1.25 7.10 5.50
CA ARG A 131 -1.12 5.67 5.24
C ARG A 131 0.20 5.30 4.57
N LEU A 132 0.57 5.98 3.48
CA LEU A 132 1.82 5.70 2.78
C LEU A 132 3.05 6.02 3.62
N SER A 133 2.99 7.08 4.44
CA SER A 133 4.08 7.45 5.34
C SER A 133 4.34 6.38 6.40
N ASP A 134 3.27 5.82 6.95
CA ASP A 134 3.36 4.70 7.88
C ASP A 134 3.93 3.43 7.21
N VAL A 135 3.35 3.04 6.08
CA VAL A 135 3.77 1.85 5.32
C VAL A 135 5.24 1.91 4.90
N LEU A 136 5.72 3.09 4.53
CA LEU A 136 7.09 3.29 4.05
C LEU A 136 8.07 3.72 5.15
N GLY A 137 7.64 3.70 6.40
CA GLY A 137 8.53 3.88 7.55
C GLY A 137 9.01 5.31 7.79
N ALA A 138 8.27 6.34 7.33
CA ALA A 138 8.60 7.73 7.66
C ALA A 138 8.56 7.98 9.17
N GLY A 139 9.43 8.86 9.67
CA GLY A 139 9.56 9.14 11.10
C GLY A 139 8.50 10.08 11.63
N LEU A 140 8.11 11.06 10.84
CA LEU A 140 7.17 12.11 11.26
C LEU A 140 6.37 12.64 10.06
N LEU A 141 5.10 12.92 10.29
CA LEU A 141 4.22 13.62 9.36
C LEU A 141 3.68 14.88 10.01
N THR A 142 3.70 16.01 9.33
CA THR A 142 3.06 17.23 9.81
C THR A 142 1.75 17.48 9.07
N LEU A 143 0.74 17.91 9.81
CA LEU A 143 -0.57 18.31 9.33
C LEU A 143 -0.82 19.77 9.71
N HIS A 144 -1.64 20.47 8.94
CA HIS A 144 -2.03 21.85 9.27
C HIS A 144 -2.91 21.94 10.53
N ASP A 145 -3.70 20.89 10.79
CA ASP A 145 -4.59 20.75 11.94
C ASP A 145 -4.78 19.27 12.25
N LEU A 146 -4.47 18.83 13.44
CA LEU A 146 -4.64 17.43 13.86
C LEU A 146 -6.11 16.99 13.89
N LYS A 147 -7.07 17.92 13.95
CA LYS A 147 -8.51 17.60 13.88
C LYS A 147 -8.93 16.97 12.56
N VAL A 148 -8.15 17.17 11.49
CA VAL A 148 -8.43 16.51 10.20
C VAL A 148 -8.47 14.98 10.31
N LYS A 149 -7.80 14.41 11.29
CA LYS A 149 -7.81 12.96 11.57
C LYS A 149 -9.21 12.45 11.91
N ASP A 150 -10.07 13.32 12.44
CA ASP A 150 -11.45 12.95 12.80
C ASP A 150 -12.41 13.00 11.61
N HIS A 151 -11.97 13.57 10.50
CA HIS A 151 -12.79 13.65 9.29
C HIS A 151 -13.02 12.27 8.68
N ALA A 152 -14.26 11.95 8.32
CA ALA A 152 -14.64 10.64 7.78
C ALA A 152 -13.83 10.24 6.54
N GLN A 153 -13.59 11.18 5.63
CA GLN A 153 -12.79 10.93 4.42
C GLN A 153 -11.31 10.68 4.71
N PHE A 154 -10.75 11.28 5.75
CA PHE A 154 -9.40 10.97 6.22
C PHE A 154 -9.35 9.52 6.74
N LYS A 155 -10.24 9.17 7.66
CA LYS A 155 -10.31 7.83 8.27
C LYS A 155 -10.50 6.72 7.24
N THR A 156 -11.36 6.95 6.26
CA THR A 156 -11.64 5.97 5.20
C THR A 156 -10.38 5.62 4.40
N VAL A 157 -9.54 6.60 4.10
CA VAL A 157 -8.32 6.39 3.30
C VAL A 157 -7.13 5.97 4.16
N ALA A 158 -6.98 6.57 5.34
CA ALA A 158 -5.91 6.23 6.28
C ALA A 158 -6.06 4.81 6.85
N VAL A 159 -7.27 4.29 6.88
CA VAL A 159 -7.65 3.00 7.51
C VAL A 159 -7.35 3.08 9.02
N THR A 160 -6.23 2.53 9.47
CA THR A 160 -5.80 2.60 10.88
C THR A 160 -4.41 3.22 11.04
N ALA A 161 -3.82 3.71 9.95
CA ALA A 161 -2.46 4.24 9.96
C ALA A 161 -2.31 5.46 10.90
N ASP A 162 -3.39 6.21 11.12
CA ASP A 162 -3.42 7.35 12.05
C ASP A 162 -3.16 6.98 13.51
N LYS A 163 -3.33 5.70 13.87
CA LYS A 163 -3.02 5.18 15.20
C LYS A 163 -1.53 4.89 15.41
N TRP A 164 -0.79 4.73 14.33
CA TRP A 164 0.60 4.28 14.34
C TRP A 164 1.58 5.35 13.87
N MET A 165 1.19 6.15 12.86
CA MET A 165 2.05 7.17 12.29
C MET A 165 2.21 8.35 13.25
N PRO A 166 3.44 8.71 13.66
CA PRO A 166 3.69 9.92 14.42
C PRO A 166 3.31 11.16 13.62
N MET A 167 2.42 11.97 14.17
CA MET A 167 1.95 13.21 13.54
C MET A 167 1.96 14.37 14.52
N ILE A 168 2.35 15.52 14.02
CA ILE A 168 2.28 16.78 14.76
C ILE A 168 1.56 17.84 13.94
N GLU A 169 1.02 18.83 14.62
CA GLU A 169 0.45 20.01 14.00
C GLU A 169 1.55 21.03 13.74
N VAL A 170 1.70 21.42 12.48
CA VAL A 170 2.50 22.59 12.06
C VAL A 170 1.62 23.38 11.11
N LYS A 171 1.17 24.54 11.56
CA LYS A 171 0.35 25.42 10.74
C LYS A 171 1.17 26.02 9.60
N PRO A 172 0.55 26.40 8.47
CA PRO A 172 1.29 27.00 7.35
C PRO A 172 2.19 28.17 7.75
N GLN A 173 1.74 29.05 8.63
CA GLN A 173 2.52 30.18 9.13
C GLN A 173 3.71 29.78 10.01
N ASP A 174 3.73 28.57 10.54
CA ASP A 174 4.77 28.06 11.43
C ASP A 174 5.81 27.18 10.70
N ILE A 175 5.63 26.94 9.40
CA ILE A 175 6.54 26.07 8.62
C ILE A 175 7.97 26.64 8.62
N VAL A 176 8.16 27.93 8.44
CA VAL A 176 9.49 28.55 8.40
C VAL A 176 10.25 28.33 9.71
N SER A 177 9.61 28.58 10.85
CA SER A 177 10.22 28.34 12.16
C SER A 177 10.51 26.86 12.41
N PHE A 178 9.62 25.99 11.97
CA PHE A 178 9.84 24.54 11.99
C PHE A 178 11.06 24.13 11.14
N PHE A 179 11.19 24.70 9.94
CA PHE A 179 12.33 24.44 9.07
C PHE A 179 13.65 24.92 9.70
N HIS A 180 13.66 26.10 10.30
CA HIS A 180 14.87 26.61 10.99
C HIS A 180 15.28 25.68 12.15
N ALA A 181 14.33 25.17 12.92
CA ALA A 181 14.62 24.21 13.97
C ALA A 181 15.21 22.91 13.41
N LYS A 182 14.63 22.39 12.32
CA LYS A 182 15.09 21.15 11.70
C LYS A 182 16.47 21.29 11.02
N LYS A 183 16.76 22.43 10.42
CA LYS A 183 18.12 22.73 9.92
C LYS A 183 19.16 22.67 11.03
N LYS A 184 18.88 23.21 12.22
CA LYS A 184 19.77 23.13 13.38
C LYS A 184 20.00 21.67 13.83
N GLU A 185 19.03 20.79 13.62
CA GLU A 185 19.16 19.37 13.91
C GLU A 185 19.89 18.58 12.80
N GLY A 186 20.31 19.25 11.73
CA GLY A 186 21.05 18.66 10.62
C GLY A 186 20.18 18.12 9.47
N TYR A 187 18.91 18.52 9.40
CA TYR A 187 18.03 18.14 8.31
C TYR A 187 18.29 18.93 7.04
N THR A 188 18.20 18.26 5.90
CA THR A 188 18.15 18.86 4.57
C THR A 188 16.70 19.07 4.17
N LEU A 189 16.37 20.28 3.72
CA LEU A 189 15.02 20.66 3.34
C LEU A 189 14.82 20.50 1.83
N ILE A 190 13.92 19.60 1.46
CA ILE A 190 13.63 19.21 0.07
C ILE A 190 12.17 19.55 -0.24
N GLY A 191 11.92 20.20 -1.37
CA GLY A 191 10.56 20.41 -1.87
C GLY A 191 10.21 19.42 -2.97
N LEU A 192 8.99 18.87 -2.93
CA LEU A 192 8.42 18.13 -4.05
C LEU A 192 7.70 19.14 -4.96
N GLU A 193 8.41 19.66 -5.95
CA GLU A 193 7.92 20.70 -6.83
C GLU A 193 8.71 20.72 -8.14
N GLN A 194 8.04 21.05 -9.22
CA GLN A 194 8.66 21.26 -10.52
C GLN A 194 9.06 22.74 -10.65
N THR A 195 10.37 23.01 -10.69
CA THR A 195 10.94 24.35 -10.88
C THR A 195 12.00 24.31 -11.98
N ASP A 196 12.46 25.48 -12.40
CA ASP A 196 13.55 25.62 -13.39
C ASP A 196 14.90 25.06 -12.89
N LYS A 197 15.05 24.90 -11.58
CA LYS A 197 16.26 24.39 -10.90
C LYS A 197 16.05 23.08 -10.18
N SER A 198 14.88 22.44 -10.31
CA SER A 198 14.60 21.18 -9.65
C SER A 198 15.45 20.05 -10.21
N VAL A 199 15.79 19.09 -9.34
CA VAL A 199 16.50 17.87 -9.69
C VAL A 199 15.47 16.80 -10.00
N GLN A 200 15.70 16.02 -11.07
CA GLN A 200 14.81 14.91 -11.38
C GLN A 200 15.00 13.75 -10.39
N LEU A 201 13.89 13.19 -9.95
CA LEU A 201 13.90 11.96 -9.19
C LEU A 201 14.28 10.79 -10.10
N ASP A 202 15.51 10.32 -9.99
CA ASP A 202 16.04 9.20 -10.74
C ASP A 202 16.86 8.27 -9.81
N SER A 203 17.47 7.24 -10.37
CA SER A 203 18.28 6.27 -9.61
C SER A 203 19.57 6.87 -9.03
N ASN A 204 20.01 8.02 -9.53
CA ASN A 204 21.24 8.67 -9.10
C ASN A 204 21.03 9.65 -7.93
N LEU A 205 19.78 10.09 -7.72
CA LEU A 205 19.46 11.00 -6.63
C LEU A 205 19.66 10.32 -5.29
N LYS A 206 20.52 10.91 -4.46
CA LYS A 206 20.76 10.44 -3.08
C LYS A 206 20.07 11.38 -2.10
N PHE A 207 19.24 10.79 -1.25
CA PHE A 207 18.61 11.51 -0.15
C PHE A 207 19.53 11.50 1.08
N PRO A 208 19.79 12.64 1.72
CA PRO A 208 20.37 12.65 3.06
C PRO A 208 19.48 11.83 4.03
N LYS A 209 20.09 11.17 4.98
CA LYS A 209 19.34 10.38 5.98
C LYS A 209 18.34 11.25 6.73
N LYS A 210 18.77 12.44 7.17
CA LYS A 210 17.90 13.46 7.76
C LYS A 210 17.35 14.35 6.65
N SER A 211 16.22 13.97 6.10
CA SER A 211 15.51 14.71 5.04
C SER A 211 14.13 15.14 5.51
N VAL A 212 13.81 16.40 5.19
CA VAL A 212 12.45 16.94 5.24
C VAL A 212 11.93 17.05 3.82
N ILE A 213 10.75 16.52 3.53
CA ILE A 213 10.08 16.67 2.24
C ILE A 213 8.86 17.58 2.43
N LEU A 214 8.87 18.74 1.83
CA LEU A 214 7.74 19.65 1.79
C LEU A 214 6.85 19.36 0.59
N LEU A 215 5.56 19.14 0.84
CA LEU A 215 4.53 19.00 -0.18
C LEU A 215 3.87 20.37 -0.42
N GLY A 216 3.63 20.69 -1.68
CA GLY A 216 2.96 21.92 -2.08
C GLY A 216 1.43 21.83 -2.02
N ARG A 217 0.79 22.98 -2.18
CA ARG A 217 -0.66 23.06 -2.41
C ARG A 217 -1.00 22.44 -3.76
N GLU A 218 -2.17 21.83 -3.88
CA GLU A 218 -2.55 21.13 -5.11
C GLU A 218 -2.61 22.02 -6.35
N LYS A 219 -3.04 23.28 -6.21
CA LYS A 219 -3.18 24.21 -7.34
C LYS A 219 -2.00 25.17 -7.46
N GLU A 220 -1.54 25.70 -6.35
CA GLU A 220 -0.53 26.77 -6.33
C GLU A 220 0.90 26.26 -6.14
N GLY A 221 1.06 24.99 -5.75
CA GLY A 221 2.37 24.43 -5.43
C GLY A 221 2.95 24.97 -4.13
N ILE A 222 4.26 25.03 -4.05
CA ILE A 222 4.98 25.58 -2.90
C ILE A 222 5.09 27.10 -3.05
N PRO A 223 4.62 27.89 -2.06
CA PRO A 223 4.80 29.35 -2.08
C PRO A 223 6.27 29.76 -2.19
N GLY A 224 6.52 30.87 -2.89
CA GLY A 224 7.89 31.35 -3.13
C GLY A 224 8.70 31.64 -1.87
N GLU A 225 8.06 32.08 -0.81
CA GLU A 225 8.69 32.31 0.50
C GLU A 225 9.20 31.00 1.13
N LEU A 226 8.49 29.89 0.93
CA LEU A 226 8.92 28.57 1.40
C LEU A 226 9.95 27.94 0.46
N LEU A 227 9.85 28.15 -0.85
CA LEU A 227 10.88 27.73 -1.81
C LEU A 227 12.25 28.30 -1.46
N ALA A 228 12.29 29.56 -1.00
CA ALA A 228 13.53 30.23 -0.58
C ALA A 228 14.19 29.55 0.64
N GLU A 229 13.44 28.87 1.46
CA GLU A 229 13.96 28.14 2.63
C GLU A 229 14.53 26.75 2.31
N LEU A 230 14.21 26.21 1.14
CA LEU A 230 14.58 24.85 0.75
C LEU A 230 16.02 24.78 0.25
N ASP A 231 16.68 23.65 0.52
CA ASP A 231 18.00 23.36 -0.02
C ASP A 231 17.93 23.02 -1.51
N PHE A 232 16.95 22.24 -1.92
CA PHE A 232 16.63 21.98 -3.32
C PHE A 232 15.22 21.44 -3.50
N CYS A 233 14.74 21.41 -4.73
CA CYS A 233 13.50 20.77 -5.12
C CYS A 233 13.76 19.52 -5.95
N VAL A 234 12.87 18.54 -5.81
CA VAL A 234 12.86 17.32 -6.59
C VAL A 234 11.59 17.29 -7.42
N GLU A 235 11.71 16.98 -8.69
CA GLU A 235 10.59 16.77 -9.60
C GLU A 235 10.51 15.31 -10.07
N ILE A 236 9.30 14.83 -10.27
CA ILE A 236 9.04 13.56 -10.91
C ILE A 236 8.87 13.80 -12.40
N LYS A 237 9.69 13.14 -13.23
CA LYS A 237 9.62 13.29 -14.67
C LYS A 237 8.23 12.93 -15.19
N GLN A 238 7.63 13.85 -15.94
CA GLN A 238 6.34 13.68 -16.56
C GLN A 238 6.52 13.45 -18.07
N VAL A 239 6.06 12.31 -18.56
CA VAL A 239 6.22 11.90 -19.95
C VAL A 239 4.91 11.99 -20.72
N GLY A 240 3.80 12.02 -20.01
CA GLY A 240 2.45 12.05 -20.57
C GLY A 240 1.94 13.46 -20.88
N VAL A 241 0.69 13.52 -21.30
CA VAL A 241 0.00 14.79 -21.60
C VAL A 241 -0.47 15.50 -20.34
N ILE A 242 -0.91 14.74 -19.34
CA ILE A 242 -1.35 15.29 -18.04
C ILE A 242 -0.14 15.77 -17.28
N ARG A 243 -0.18 17.01 -16.81
CA ARG A 243 0.98 17.71 -16.25
C ARG A 243 1.27 17.47 -14.76
N SER A 244 0.34 16.85 -14.04
CA SER A 244 0.55 16.61 -12.61
C SER A 244 -0.14 15.34 -12.16
N MET A 245 0.46 14.68 -11.18
CA MET A 245 -0.17 13.60 -10.43
C MET A 245 -0.91 14.17 -9.22
N ASN A 246 -1.85 13.38 -8.71
CA ASN A 246 -2.40 13.63 -7.39
C ASN A 246 -1.27 13.71 -6.35
N ILE A 247 -1.38 14.63 -5.39
CA ILE A 247 -0.33 14.88 -4.39
C ILE A 247 0.00 13.65 -3.54
N GLN A 248 -0.99 12.84 -3.21
CA GLN A 248 -0.76 11.57 -2.50
C GLN A 248 0.09 10.61 -3.33
N THR A 249 -0.21 10.49 -4.62
CA THR A 249 0.54 9.63 -5.55
C THR A 249 1.98 10.12 -5.71
N ALA A 250 2.18 11.41 -5.93
CA ALA A 250 3.51 12.01 -6.03
C ALA A 250 4.32 11.81 -4.74
N THR A 251 3.67 11.96 -3.59
CA THR A 251 4.29 11.74 -2.29
C THR A 251 4.73 10.28 -2.13
N ALA A 252 3.90 9.32 -2.53
CA ALA A 252 4.28 7.90 -2.48
C ALA A 252 5.54 7.61 -3.30
N VAL A 253 5.67 8.21 -4.47
CA VAL A 253 6.84 8.00 -5.34
C VAL A 253 8.12 8.51 -4.68
N ILE A 254 8.14 9.73 -4.14
CA ILE A 254 9.35 10.30 -3.52
C ILE A 254 9.67 9.62 -2.18
N VAL A 255 8.69 9.32 -1.36
CA VAL A 255 8.89 8.65 -0.07
C VAL A 255 9.39 7.22 -0.27
N HIS A 256 8.89 6.50 -1.28
CA HIS A 256 9.41 5.18 -1.64
C HIS A 256 10.87 5.26 -2.08
N ALA A 257 11.23 6.24 -2.88
CA ALA A 257 12.63 6.44 -3.32
C ALA A 257 13.57 6.69 -2.12
N TYR A 258 13.15 7.50 -1.15
CA TYR A 258 13.88 7.67 0.12
C TYR A 258 13.98 6.36 0.90
N SER A 259 12.86 5.66 1.04
CA SER A 259 12.76 4.41 1.79
C SER A 259 13.71 3.33 1.26
N MET A 260 13.85 3.20 -0.06
CA MET A 260 14.80 2.25 -0.65
C MET A 260 16.26 2.53 -0.29
N GLN A 261 16.59 3.74 0.12
CA GLN A 261 17.96 4.13 0.47
C GLN A 261 18.24 3.99 1.98
N HIS A 262 17.21 4.13 2.82
CA HIS A 262 17.40 4.32 4.26
C HIS A 262 16.56 3.41 5.17
N CYS A 263 15.73 2.54 4.58
CA CYS A 263 14.90 1.61 5.37
C CYS A 263 15.21 0.14 5.11
#